data_04165b92210c52b8954a0e48b9283a9c
#
_entry.id   04165b92210c52b8954a0e48b9283a9c
#
_cell.length_a   1.000
_cell.length_b   1.000
_cell.length_c   1.000
_cell.angle_alpha   90.00
_cell.angle_beta   90.00
_cell.angle_gamma   90.00
#
_symmetry.space_group_name_H-M   'P 1'
#
loop_
_entity.id
_entity.type
_entity.pdbx_description
1 polymer ?
#
loop_
_entity_poly.entity_id
_entity_poly.type
_entity_poly.pdbx_seq_one_letter_code
_entity_poly.pdbx_strand_id
1 'polypeptide(L)'
;MKTVTIYTDGACSGNPGPGGWGAILMYGPHKKEMSGGEAQTTNNRMELTGAISALQALKEPCQVELYSDSKYVIDALEKGWAKGWRARGWVKGDKKPALNPDLWQQLLELCEYHTVNLHWVKGHASNPY
;
A
#
# COMPACT_ATOMS: atom_id res chain seq x y z
N MET A 1 -20.58 -2.16 8.46
CA MET A 1 -19.24 -1.66 8.11
C MET A 1 -19.28 -1.09 6.69
N LYS A 2 -18.75 0.09 6.50
CA LYS A 2 -18.73 0.72 5.18
C LYS A 2 -17.76 0.00 4.26
N THR A 3 -18.12 -0.08 2.97
CA THR A 3 -17.23 -0.63 1.94
C THR A 3 -16.64 0.53 1.14
N VAL A 4 -15.31 0.63 1.14
CA VAL A 4 -14.58 1.68 0.43
C VAL A 4 -13.69 1.03 -0.60
N THR A 5 -13.71 1.56 -1.82
CA THR A 5 -12.79 1.13 -2.87
C THR A 5 -11.63 2.10 -2.95
N ILE A 6 -10.40 1.56 -2.94
CA ILE A 6 -9.19 2.37 -2.97
C ILE A 6 -8.31 1.92 -4.12
N TYR A 7 -7.86 2.88 -4.93
CA TYR A 7 -6.82 2.68 -5.94
C TYR A 7 -5.59 3.44 -5.50
N THR A 8 -4.43 2.78 -5.46
CA THR A 8 -3.17 3.43 -5.08
C THR A 8 -2.12 3.22 -6.14
N ASP A 9 -1.15 4.13 -6.14
CA ASP A 9 -0.10 4.16 -7.11
C ASP A 9 1.11 4.91 -6.57
N GLY A 10 2.31 4.44 -6.92
CA GLY A 10 3.54 5.09 -6.52
C GLY A 10 4.59 4.99 -7.60
N ALA A 11 5.45 5.98 -7.68
CA ALA A 11 6.50 6.03 -8.67
C ALA A 11 7.70 6.78 -8.12
N CYS A 12 8.87 6.49 -8.69
CA CYS A 12 10.11 7.10 -8.27
C CYS A 12 10.97 7.36 -9.51
N SER A 13 11.56 8.55 -9.60
CA SER A 13 12.46 8.91 -10.69
C SER A 13 13.87 8.57 -10.25
N GLY A 14 14.41 7.47 -10.78
CA GLY A 14 15.60 6.84 -10.22
C GLY A 14 15.19 5.94 -9.06
N ASN A 15 16.10 5.22 -8.49
CA ASN A 15 15.77 4.31 -7.38
C ASN A 15 17.03 4.03 -6.54
N PRO A 16 17.37 4.91 -5.55
CA PRO A 16 16.56 5.98 -4.98
C PRO A 16 16.56 7.28 -5.79
N GLY A 17 15.59 8.14 -5.49
CA GLY A 17 15.45 9.46 -6.10
C GLY A 17 14.13 10.11 -5.67
N PRO A 18 13.75 11.23 -6.29
CA PRO A 18 12.47 11.84 -5.97
C PRO A 18 11.31 10.96 -6.43
N GLY A 19 10.28 10.87 -5.61
CA GLY A 19 9.14 10.03 -5.91
C GLY A 19 7.85 10.60 -5.37
N GLY A 20 6.73 10.00 -5.79
CA GLY A 20 5.42 10.40 -5.38
C GLY A 20 4.45 9.23 -5.35
N TRP A 21 3.33 9.46 -4.69
CA TRP A 21 2.25 8.49 -4.62
C TRP A 21 0.92 9.18 -4.81
N GLY A 22 -0.07 8.42 -5.27
CA GLY A 22 -1.43 8.88 -5.38
C GLY A 22 -2.40 7.84 -4.88
N ALA A 23 -3.57 8.28 -4.43
CA ALA A 23 -4.63 7.39 -3.99
C ALA A 23 -5.98 7.99 -4.33
N ILE A 24 -6.93 7.12 -4.70
CA ILE A 24 -8.31 7.49 -4.94
C ILE A 24 -9.18 6.63 -4.03
N LEU A 25 -9.99 7.27 -3.19
CA LEU A 25 -10.90 6.59 -2.28
C LEU A 25 -12.32 6.86 -2.74
N MET A 26 -13.11 5.80 -2.88
CA MET A 26 -14.48 5.89 -3.36
C MET A 26 -15.43 5.21 -2.38
N TYR A 27 -16.46 5.96 -1.98
CA TYR A 27 -17.53 5.44 -1.12
C TYR A 27 -18.87 5.96 -1.66
N GLY A 28 -19.67 5.07 -2.25
CA GLY A 28 -20.92 5.48 -2.92
C GLY A 28 -20.62 6.54 -3.98
N PRO A 29 -21.31 7.67 -3.96
CA PRO A 29 -21.06 8.77 -4.91
C PRO A 29 -19.86 9.64 -4.52
N HIS A 30 -19.26 9.41 -3.35
CA HIS A 30 -18.16 10.23 -2.84
C HIS A 30 -16.83 9.74 -3.36
N LYS A 31 -15.97 10.67 -3.76
CA LYS A 31 -14.64 10.36 -4.26
C LYS A 31 -13.64 11.34 -3.64
N LYS A 32 -12.55 10.83 -3.12
CA LYS A 32 -11.48 11.64 -2.55
C LYS A 32 -10.16 11.27 -3.20
N GLU A 33 -9.42 12.26 -3.65
CA GLU A 33 -8.09 12.06 -4.20
C GLU A 33 -7.05 12.57 -3.22
N MET A 34 -5.96 11.81 -3.08
CA MET A 34 -4.84 12.16 -2.21
C MET A 34 -3.55 11.96 -2.97
N SER A 35 -2.53 12.73 -2.63
CA SER A 35 -1.22 12.57 -3.21
C SER A 35 -0.15 13.11 -2.27
N GLY A 36 1.08 12.68 -2.49
CA GLY A 36 2.22 13.18 -1.73
C GLY A 36 3.51 12.79 -2.44
N GLY A 37 4.63 13.25 -1.91
CA GLY A 37 5.92 12.95 -2.49
C GLY A 37 7.05 13.10 -1.51
N GLU A 38 8.22 12.58 -1.89
CA GLU A 38 9.45 12.69 -1.11
C GLU A 38 10.61 12.94 -2.05
N ALA A 39 11.58 13.74 -1.58
CA ALA A 39 12.74 14.11 -2.39
C ALA A 39 13.69 12.94 -2.60
N GLN A 40 13.76 12.01 -1.65
CA GLN A 40 14.65 10.87 -1.69
C GLN A 40 13.92 9.64 -1.19
N THR A 41 13.56 8.73 -2.09
CA THR A 41 12.76 7.57 -1.77
C THR A 41 12.98 6.45 -2.80
N THR A 42 12.21 5.39 -2.72
CA THR A 42 12.22 4.29 -3.67
C THR A 42 10.82 4.03 -4.18
N ASN A 43 10.72 3.31 -5.29
CA ASN A 43 9.44 2.94 -5.86
C ASN A 43 8.57 2.16 -4.85
N ASN A 44 9.17 1.18 -4.18
CA ASN A 44 8.44 0.36 -3.20
C ASN A 44 7.96 1.19 -2.00
N ARG A 45 8.77 2.14 -1.54
CA ARG A 45 8.34 3.01 -0.44
C ARG A 45 7.16 3.89 -0.84
N MET A 46 7.12 4.38 -2.08
CA MET A 46 6.00 5.19 -2.55
C MET A 46 4.72 4.35 -2.69
N GLU A 47 4.84 3.12 -3.16
CA GLU A 47 3.70 2.21 -3.21
C GLU A 47 3.14 1.92 -1.81
N LEU A 48 4.02 1.65 -0.84
CA LEU A 48 3.60 1.42 0.54
C LEU A 48 2.98 2.67 1.16
N THR A 49 3.61 3.83 0.96
CA THR A 49 3.13 5.10 1.52
C THR A 49 1.75 5.47 0.98
N GLY A 50 1.51 5.22 -0.30
CA GLY A 50 0.19 5.45 -0.89
C GLY A 50 -0.89 4.63 -0.23
N ALA A 51 -0.66 3.33 -0.05
CA ALA A 51 -1.62 2.45 0.61
C ALA A 51 -1.83 2.85 2.08
N ILE A 52 -0.76 3.14 2.80
CA ILE A 52 -0.83 3.56 4.19
C ILE A 52 -1.65 4.85 4.33
N SER A 53 -1.34 5.85 3.51
CA SER A 53 -2.01 7.16 3.57
C SER A 53 -3.49 7.04 3.29
N ALA A 54 -3.88 6.22 2.31
CA ALA A 54 -5.27 6.00 1.97
C ALA A 54 -6.02 5.33 3.12
N LEU A 55 -5.44 4.29 3.72
CA LEU A 55 -6.09 3.59 4.83
C LEU A 55 -6.17 4.46 6.08
N GLN A 56 -5.16 5.28 6.34
CA GLN A 56 -5.18 6.23 7.47
C GLN A 56 -6.25 7.30 7.32
N ALA A 57 -6.68 7.60 6.12
CA ALA A 57 -7.73 8.59 5.88
C ALA A 57 -9.11 8.09 6.31
N LEU A 58 -9.28 6.79 6.51
CA LEU A 58 -10.53 6.20 6.96
C LEU A 58 -10.64 6.32 8.48
N LYS A 59 -11.72 6.92 8.96
CA LYS A 59 -11.86 7.29 10.37
C LYS A 59 -12.51 6.20 11.24
N GLU A 60 -12.95 5.12 10.61
CA GLU A 60 -13.58 4.00 11.32
C GLU A 60 -13.21 2.71 10.61
N PRO A 61 -13.36 1.54 11.25
CA PRO A 61 -13.10 0.29 10.55
C PRO A 61 -14.00 0.13 9.34
N CYS A 62 -13.39 -0.17 8.20
CA CYS A 62 -14.09 -0.32 6.93
C CYS A 62 -13.74 -1.64 6.29
N GLN A 63 -14.64 -2.11 5.42
CA GLN A 63 -14.28 -3.13 4.44
C GLN A 63 -13.67 -2.38 3.25
N VAL A 64 -12.46 -2.76 2.88
CA VAL A 64 -11.70 -2.06 1.85
C VAL A 64 -11.40 -3.00 0.68
N GLU A 65 -11.73 -2.55 -0.53
CA GLU A 65 -11.26 -3.19 -1.76
C GLU A 65 -10.07 -2.38 -2.25
N LEU A 66 -8.86 -2.88 -2.02
CA LEU A 66 -7.61 -2.16 -2.32
C LEU A 66 -7.01 -2.66 -3.62
N TYR A 67 -6.90 -1.77 -4.59
CA TYR A 67 -6.34 -2.05 -5.90
C TYR A 67 -4.97 -1.39 -6.03
N SER A 68 -3.97 -2.15 -6.43
CA SER A 68 -2.60 -1.66 -6.62
C SER A 68 -1.95 -2.39 -7.79
N ASP A 69 -1.07 -1.72 -8.52
CA ASP A 69 -0.26 -2.34 -9.55
C ASP A 69 1.07 -2.88 -9.01
N SER A 70 1.33 -2.69 -7.73
CA SER A 70 2.54 -3.18 -7.08
C SER A 70 2.40 -4.63 -6.67
N LYS A 71 3.04 -5.53 -7.41
CA LYS A 71 3.11 -6.94 -7.01
C LYS A 71 3.83 -7.12 -5.69
N TYR A 72 4.82 -6.28 -5.41
CA TYR A 72 5.56 -6.32 -4.16
C TYR A 72 4.61 -6.15 -2.96
N VAL A 73 3.74 -5.15 -3.00
CA VAL A 73 2.79 -4.89 -1.92
C VAL A 73 1.71 -5.97 -1.85
N ILE A 74 1.09 -6.27 -2.98
CA ILE A 74 -0.03 -7.23 -3.03
C ILE A 74 0.44 -8.63 -2.61
N ASP A 75 1.53 -9.12 -3.18
CA ASP A 75 2.00 -10.47 -2.88
C ASP A 75 2.47 -10.60 -1.42
N ALA A 76 3.18 -9.60 -0.90
CA ALA A 76 3.67 -9.66 0.47
C ALA A 76 2.52 -9.69 1.48
N LEU A 77 1.41 -9.03 1.17
CA LEU A 77 0.21 -9.08 2.03
C LEU A 77 -0.58 -10.36 1.81
N GLU A 78 -0.87 -10.71 0.56
CA GLU A 78 -1.74 -11.83 0.23
C GLU A 78 -1.12 -13.18 0.60
N LYS A 79 0.17 -13.34 0.35
CA LYS A 79 0.89 -14.58 0.62
C LYS A 79 1.42 -14.67 2.05
N GLY A 80 1.18 -13.62 2.85
CA GLY A 80 1.59 -13.61 4.25
C GLY A 80 3.06 -13.36 4.48
N TRP A 81 3.81 -12.94 3.47
CA TRP A 81 5.26 -12.70 3.61
C TRP A 81 5.56 -11.60 4.63
N ALA A 82 4.82 -10.49 4.56
CA ALA A 82 5.05 -9.36 5.45
C ALA A 82 4.79 -9.72 6.92
N LYS A 83 3.73 -10.47 7.20
CA LYS A 83 3.45 -10.97 8.54
C LYS A 83 4.55 -11.90 9.03
N GLY A 84 5.07 -12.74 8.14
CA GLY A 84 6.19 -13.61 8.45
C GLY A 84 7.45 -12.83 8.79
N TRP A 85 7.75 -11.78 8.04
CA TRP A 85 8.91 -10.93 8.33
C TRP A 85 8.77 -10.27 9.69
N ARG A 86 7.58 -9.74 10.00
CA ARG A 86 7.32 -9.13 11.31
C ARG A 86 7.50 -10.14 12.44
N ALA A 87 6.99 -11.35 12.26
CA ALA A 87 7.07 -12.40 13.28
C ALA A 87 8.52 -12.83 13.55
N ARG A 88 9.41 -12.68 12.57
CA ARG A 88 10.82 -13.03 12.69
C ARG A 88 11.71 -11.84 12.99
N GLY A 89 11.15 -10.71 13.45
CA GLY A 89 11.92 -9.51 13.78
C GLY A 89 12.44 -8.78 12.54
N TRP A 90 11.68 -8.82 11.45
CA TRP A 90 11.99 -8.16 10.17
C TRP A 90 13.18 -8.82 9.47
N VAL A 91 13.20 -10.14 9.49
CA VAL A 91 14.18 -10.95 8.78
C VAL A 91 13.43 -11.85 7.80
N LYS A 92 13.92 -11.92 6.57
CA LYS A 92 13.34 -12.77 5.53
C LYS A 92 13.74 -14.23 5.73
N GLY A 93 13.11 -15.14 4.97
CA GLY A 93 13.41 -16.57 5.05
C GLY A 93 14.84 -16.92 4.71
N ASP A 94 15.53 -16.11 3.90
CA ASP A 94 16.94 -16.28 3.55
C ASP A 94 17.90 -15.64 4.57
N LYS A 95 17.38 -15.21 5.70
CA LYS A 95 18.09 -14.55 6.82
C LYS A 95 18.60 -13.16 6.49
N LYS A 96 18.24 -12.59 5.35
CA LYS A 96 18.55 -11.19 5.02
C LYS A 96 17.50 -10.26 5.62
N PRO A 97 17.87 -9.00 5.95
CA PRO A 97 16.89 -8.06 6.49
C PRO A 97 15.74 -7.81 5.52
N ALA A 98 14.54 -7.75 6.03
CA ALA A 98 13.40 -7.30 5.24
C ALA A 98 13.51 -5.79 5.03
N LEU A 99 13.17 -5.31 3.84
CA LEU A 99 13.22 -3.89 3.52
C LEU A 99 11.94 -3.18 4.00
N ASN A 100 12.08 -1.90 4.32
CA ASN A 100 10.95 -1.03 4.68
C ASN A 100 10.15 -1.51 5.89
N PRO A 101 10.80 -1.97 6.97
CA PRO A 101 10.05 -2.48 8.13
C PRO A 101 9.17 -1.41 8.78
N ASP A 102 9.59 -0.14 8.75
CA ASP A 102 8.81 0.97 9.29
C ASP A 102 7.45 1.09 8.58
N LEU A 103 7.45 1.04 7.26
CA LEU A 103 6.22 1.16 6.48
C LEU A 103 5.39 -0.13 6.56
N TRP A 104 6.04 -1.29 6.52
CA TRP A 104 5.33 -2.56 6.62
C TRP A 104 4.61 -2.70 7.97
N GLN A 105 5.23 -2.24 9.05
CA GLN A 105 4.58 -2.28 10.37
C GLN A 105 3.29 -1.47 10.36
N GLN A 106 3.34 -0.26 9.81
CA GLN A 106 2.16 0.60 9.71
C GLN A 106 1.07 -0.03 8.84
N LEU A 107 1.45 -0.58 7.68
CA LEU A 107 0.48 -1.16 6.76
C LEU A 107 -0.18 -2.41 7.34
N LEU A 108 0.59 -3.27 7.99
CA LEU A 108 0.04 -4.46 8.65
C LEU A 108 -0.96 -4.08 9.74
N GLU A 109 -0.66 -3.07 10.55
CA GLU A 109 -1.57 -2.60 11.58
C GLU A 109 -2.87 -2.09 10.99
N LEU A 110 -2.80 -1.35 9.88
CA LEU A 110 -3.98 -0.86 9.19
C LEU A 110 -4.81 -1.97 8.58
N CYS A 111 -4.16 -2.99 8.02
CA CYS A 111 -4.85 -4.15 7.48
C CYS A 111 -5.50 -5.02 8.57
N GLU A 112 -5.01 -4.92 9.79
CA GLU A 112 -5.62 -5.58 10.95
C GLU A 112 -6.81 -4.78 11.50
N TYR A 113 -6.73 -3.45 11.41
CA TYR A 113 -7.81 -2.56 11.83
C TYR A 113 -9.00 -2.58 10.86
N HIS A 114 -8.72 -2.59 9.57
CA HIS A 114 -9.74 -2.69 8.51
C HIS A 114 -9.81 -4.12 7.98
N THR A 115 -10.92 -4.45 7.31
CA THR A 115 -11.02 -5.70 6.54
C THR A 115 -10.61 -5.39 5.12
N VAL A 116 -9.39 -5.76 4.74
CA VAL A 116 -8.82 -5.38 3.44
C VAL A 116 -8.79 -6.58 2.50
N ASN A 117 -9.45 -6.43 1.36
CA ASN A 117 -9.36 -7.36 0.25
C ASN A 117 -8.44 -6.77 -0.81
N LEU A 118 -7.49 -7.57 -1.28
CA LEU A 118 -6.40 -7.10 -2.12
C LEU A 118 -6.65 -7.49 -3.58
N HIS A 119 -6.42 -6.55 -4.48
CA HIS A 119 -6.58 -6.76 -5.92
C HIS A 119 -5.38 -6.21 -6.67
N TRP A 120 -4.67 -7.08 -7.36
CA TRP A 120 -3.60 -6.63 -8.24
C TRP A 120 -4.17 -6.21 -9.58
N VAL A 121 -3.76 -5.04 -10.08
CA VAL A 121 -4.12 -4.56 -11.40
C VAL A 121 -2.86 -4.35 -12.21
N LYS A 122 -2.93 -4.57 -13.51
CA LYS A 122 -1.79 -4.49 -14.39
C LYS A 122 -1.55 -3.04 -14.81
N GLY A 123 -0.59 -2.41 -14.15
CA GLY A 123 -0.06 -1.10 -14.53
C GLY A 123 -1.08 0.02 -14.73
N HIS A 124 -0.59 1.25 -14.84
CA HIS A 124 -1.45 2.41 -15.05
C HIS A 124 -2.22 2.40 -16.34
N ALA A 125 -1.60 1.93 -17.40
CA ALA A 125 -2.18 1.98 -18.73
C ALA A 125 -3.47 1.21 -18.85
N SER A 126 -3.69 0.23 -17.96
CA SER A 126 -4.91 -0.58 -17.94
C SER A 126 -5.87 -0.17 -16.84
N ASN A 127 -5.54 0.85 -16.06
CA ASN A 127 -6.38 1.34 -14.99
C ASN A 127 -7.21 2.52 -15.50
N PRO A 128 -8.56 2.50 -15.36
CA PRO A 128 -9.40 3.60 -15.83
C PRO A 128 -9.23 4.90 -15.03
N TYR A 129 -8.51 4.85 -13.94
CA TYR A 129 -8.20 6.02 -13.11
C TYR A 129 -6.73 6.39 -13.27
#